data_bf9fbd1eec22385c9e0ac8fc798a7df3
#
_entry.id   bf9fbd1eec22385c9e0ac8fc798a7df3
#
_cell.length_a   1.000
_cell.length_b   1.000
_cell.length_c   1.000
_cell.angle_alpha   90.00
_cell.angle_beta   90.00
_cell.angle_gamma   90.00
#
_symmetry.space_group_name_H-M   'P 1'
#
loop_
_entity.id
_entity.type
_entity.pdbx_description
1 polymer ?
#
loop_
_entity_poly.entity_id
_entity_poly.type
_entity_poly.pdbx_seq_one_letter_code
_entity_poly.pdbx_strand_id
1 'polypeptide(L)'
;MNEYDSNRIFDSVKKIGFSKTSNQADADCYLINTCHIRDKAKEKVYHEVGRVKKIFRNKKKPLFIVTGCVAQAENEEMLKREPYIDIVIGPQSYHKINSLISNYRKDRKELTEFETKDKFDYLDKIKNTSSKVSSFLTIQEGCDKFCSFCVVPYTRGPEYSRPFEKIIL
;
A
#
# COMPACT_ATOMS: atom_id res chain seq x y z
N MET A 1 -7.83 -9.81 1.78
CA MET A 1 -7.72 -8.37 1.44
C MET A 1 -6.30 -7.99 1.04
N ASN A 2 -5.27 -8.32 1.80
CA ASN A 2 -3.89 -7.87 1.51
C ASN A 2 -3.36 -8.30 0.13
N GLU A 3 -3.68 -9.50 -0.34
CA GLU A 3 -3.27 -9.97 -1.67
C GLU A 3 -4.01 -9.20 -2.78
N TYR A 4 -5.29 -8.95 -2.62
CA TYR A 4 -6.06 -8.12 -3.55
C TYR A 4 -5.46 -6.71 -3.65
N ASP A 5 -5.25 -6.06 -2.50
CA ASP A 5 -4.65 -4.71 -2.44
C ASP A 5 -3.28 -4.70 -3.13
N SER A 6 -2.42 -5.69 -2.85
CA SER A 6 -1.09 -5.79 -3.46
C SER A 6 -1.15 -5.94 -4.99
N ASN A 7 -2.09 -6.73 -5.50
CA ASN A 7 -2.29 -6.90 -6.94
C ASN A 7 -2.79 -5.59 -7.58
N ARG A 8 -3.73 -4.89 -6.94
CA ARG A 8 -4.26 -3.60 -7.43
C ARG A 8 -3.21 -2.49 -7.43
N ILE A 9 -2.39 -2.44 -6.39
CA ILE A 9 -1.25 -1.52 -6.32
C ILE A 9 -0.29 -1.82 -7.48
N PHE A 10 0.04 -3.10 -7.69
CA PHE A 10 0.93 -3.48 -8.79
C PHE A 10 0.34 -3.12 -10.17
N ASP A 11 -0.94 -3.42 -10.42
CA ASP A 11 -1.61 -3.04 -11.66
C ASP A 11 -1.60 -1.52 -11.89
N SER A 12 -1.67 -0.73 -10.81
CA SER A 12 -1.57 0.72 -10.88
C SER A 12 -0.16 1.18 -11.26
N VAL A 13 0.88 0.72 -10.55
CA VAL A 13 2.26 1.16 -10.80
C VAL A 13 2.82 0.63 -12.11
N LYS A 14 2.30 -0.49 -12.62
CA LYS A 14 2.63 -1.02 -13.95
C LYS A 14 2.33 0.00 -15.06
N LYS A 15 1.26 0.80 -14.91
CA LYS A 15 0.89 1.85 -15.86
C LYS A 15 1.95 2.96 -15.99
N ILE A 16 2.79 3.14 -14.98
CA ILE A 16 3.88 4.14 -14.98
C ILE A 16 5.26 3.50 -15.19
N GLY A 17 5.27 2.26 -15.73
CA GLY A 17 6.49 1.59 -16.21
C GLY A 17 7.20 0.70 -15.20
N PHE A 18 6.60 0.39 -14.03
CA PHE A 18 7.19 -0.58 -13.11
C PHE A 18 6.90 -2.02 -13.53
N SER A 19 7.88 -2.89 -13.34
CA SER A 19 7.76 -4.35 -13.49
C SER A 19 8.22 -5.06 -12.22
N LYS A 20 7.76 -6.30 -12.02
CA LYS A 20 8.24 -7.12 -10.89
C LYS A 20 9.63 -7.66 -11.20
N THR A 21 10.51 -7.63 -10.20
CA THR A 21 11.81 -8.32 -10.24
C THR A 21 11.87 -9.40 -9.17
N SER A 22 12.55 -10.49 -9.46
CA SER A 22 12.89 -11.54 -8.48
C SER A 22 14.19 -11.23 -7.74
N ASN A 23 15.07 -10.41 -8.33
CA ASN A 23 16.32 -10.03 -7.71
C ASN A 23 16.14 -8.74 -6.90
N GLN A 24 16.18 -8.88 -5.59
CA GLN A 24 16.01 -7.74 -4.67
C GLN A 24 17.10 -6.68 -4.82
N ALA A 25 18.31 -7.07 -5.16
CA ALA A 25 19.45 -6.15 -5.27
C ALA A 25 19.40 -5.25 -6.52
N ASP A 26 18.50 -5.54 -7.47
CA ASP A 26 18.30 -4.78 -8.71
C ASP A 26 16.97 -3.99 -8.69
N ALA A 27 16.28 -3.96 -7.55
CA ALA A 27 15.02 -3.26 -7.44
C ALA A 27 15.22 -1.73 -7.33
N ASP A 28 14.59 -0.97 -8.21
CA ASP A 28 14.53 0.51 -8.13
C ASP A 28 13.46 1.00 -7.16
N CYS A 29 12.52 0.13 -6.79
CA CYS A 29 11.43 0.44 -5.87
C CYS A 29 11.10 -0.76 -5.01
N TYR A 30 10.97 -0.52 -3.71
CA TYR A 30 10.41 -1.46 -2.74
C TYR A 30 9.05 -0.96 -2.27
N LEU A 31 8.05 -1.82 -2.39
CA LEU A 31 6.71 -1.56 -1.89
C LEU A 31 6.31 -2.64 -0.90
N ILE A 32 6.09 -2.24 0.35
CA ILE A 32 5.63 -3.12 1.43
C ILE A 32 4.16 -2.82 1.72
N ASN A 33 3.29 -3.80 1.47
CA ASN A 33 1.89 -3.72 1.87
C ASN A 33 1.70 -4.43 3.21
N THR A 34 1.29 -3.68 4.22
CA THR A 34 1.30 -4.07 5.63
C THR A 34 -0.07 -4.42 6.17
N CYS A 35 -0.12 -5.30 7.17
CA CYS A 35 -1.33 -5.64 7.90
C CYS A 35 -1.12 -5.32 9.39
N HIS A 36 -2.12 -4.77 10.07
CA HIS A 36 -2.04 -4.37 11.50
C HIS A 36 -2.87 -5.29 12.42
N ILE A 37 -3.01 -6.56 12.08
CA ILE A 37 -3.78 -7.51 12.92
C ILE A 37 -3.00 -7.95 14.17
N ARG A 38 -1.67 -7.80 14.17
CA ARG A 38 -0.79 -8.25 15.25
C ARG A 38 0.29 -7.19 15.52
N ASP A 39 0.63 -6.97 16.78
CA ASP A 39 1.69 -6.04 17.20
C ASP A 39 3.03 -6.30 16.49
N LYS A 40 3.37 -7.57 16.29
CA LYS A 40 4.57 -7.98 15.56
C LYS A 40 4.58 -7.55 14.08
N ALA A 41 3.45 -7.18 13.49
CA ALA A 41 3.39 -6.74 12.11
C ALA A 41 4.09 -5.39 11.90
N LYS A 42 3.99 -4.49 12.87
CA LYS A 42 4.70 -3.22 12.90
C LYS A 42 6.21 -3.42 12.91
N GLU A 43 6.72 -4.24 13.83
CA GLU A 43 8.16 -4.49 13.93
C GLU A 43 8.74 -5.17 12.67
N LYS A 44 7.95 -6.02 12.01
CA LYS A 44 8.36 -6.63 10.73
C LYS A 44 8.65 -5.60 9.64
N VAL A 45 7.90 -4.49 9.58
CA VAL A 45 8.15 -3.42 8.62
C VAL A 45 9.55 -2.84 8.84
N TYR A 46 9.88 -2.46 10.07
CA TYR A 46 11.18 -1.88 10.39
C TYR A 46 12.34 -2.87 10.20
N HIS A 47 12.13 -4.14 10.50
CA HIS A 47 13.11 -5.21 10.21
C HIS A 47 13.37 -5.32 8.70
N GLU A 48 12.30 -5.26 7.90
CA GLU A 48 12.42 -5.33 6.44
C GLU A 48 13.13 -4.11 5.87
N VAL A 49 12.84 -2.91 6.37
CA VAL A 49 13.62 -1.70 6.04
C VAL A 49 15.09 -1.88 6.36
N GLY A 50 15.41 -2.39 7.55
CA GLY A 50 16.80 -2.68 7.97
C GLY A 50 17.50 -3.69 7.05
N ARG A 51 16.76 -4.71 6.58
CA ARG A 51 17.27 -5.70 5.62
C ARG A 51 17.58 -5.06 4.27
N VAL A 52 16.67 -4.25 3.75
CA VAL A 52 16.87 -3.56 2.47
C VAL A 52 18.02 -2.56 2.56
N LYS A 53 18.16 -1.80 3.65
CA LYS A 53 19.33 -0.94 3.89
C LYS A 53 20.66 -1.69 3.75
N LYS A 54 20.75 -2.91 4.28
CA LYS A 54 21.96 -3.73 4.16
C LYS A 54 22.24 -4.12 2.71
N ILE A 55 21.22 -4.50 1.92
CA ILE A 55 21.36 -4.86 0.51
C ILE A 55 21.87 -3.67 -0.32
N PHE A 56 21.41 -2.45 -0.01
CA PHE A 56 21.71 -1.24 -0.76
C PHE A 56 22.82 -0.38 -0.12
N ARG A 57 23.58 -0.90 0.85
CA ARG A 57 24.62 -0.14 1.56
C ARG A 57 25.64 0.53 0.63
N ASN A 58 26.01 -0.16 -0.46
CA ASN A 58 26.99 0.30 -1.45
C ASN A 58 26.35 0.56 -2.83
N LYS A 59 25.03 0.72 -2.89
CA LYS A 59 24.25 0.95 -4.11
C LYS A 59 23.38 2.20 -3.94
N LYS A 60 22.82 2.66 -5.05
CA LYS A 60 21.80 3.71 -5.02
C LYS A 60 20.58 3.23 -4.23
N LYS A 61 20.11 4.04 -3.28
CA LYS A 61 18.90 3.78 -2.51
C LYS A 61 17.70 3.61 -3.45
N PRO A 62 16.90 2.52 -3.37
CA PRO A 62 15.65 2.39 -4.08
C PRO A 62 14.58 3.31 -3.48
N LEU A 63 13.55 3.62 -4.25
CA LEU A 63 12.33 4.24 -3.73
C LEU A 63 11.66 3.28 -2.74
N PHE A 64 11.42 3.72 -1.50
CA PHE A 64 10.84 2.87 -0.45
C PHE A 64 9.44 3.32 -0.06
N ILE A 65 8.45 2.51 -0.35
CA ILE A 65 7.03 2.80 -0.11
C ILE A 65 6.47 1.83 0.92
N VAL A 66 5.81 2.36 1.95
CA VAL A 66 5.05 1.55 2.91
C VAL A 66 3.58 1.88 2.78
N THR A 67 2.75 0.84 2.74
CA THR A 67 1.30 0.99 2.60
C THR A 67 0.55 -0.02 3.47
N GLY A 68 -0.76 0.14 3.58
CA GLY A 68 -1.63 -0.75 4.33
C GLY A 68 -1.94 -0.27 5.74
N CYS A 69 -2.47 -1.17 6.58
CA CYS A 69 -3.01 -0.80 7.88
C CYS A 69 -1.95 -0.31 8.88
N VAL A 70 -0.69 -0.82 8.83
CA VAL A 70 0.38 -0.29 9.69
C VAL A 70 0.75 1.13 9.25
N ALA A 71 0.83 1.39 7.94
CA ALA A 71 1.07 2.73 7.41
C ALA A 71 -0.01 3.72 7.89
N GLN A 72 -1.27 3.33 7.85
CA GLN A 72 -2.39 4.14 8.35
C GLN A 72 -2.29 4.41 9.86
N ALA A 73 -1.93 3.41 10.65
CA ALA A 73 -1.87 3.52 12.11
C ALA A 73 -0.68 4.38 12.59
N GLU A 74 0.49 4.25 11.95
CA GLU A 74 1.70 5.00 12.29
C GLU A 74 1.76 6.39 11.66
N ASN A 75 1.12 6.54 10.51
CA ASN A 75 1.01 7.82 9.80
C ASN A 75 2.39 8.49 9.59
N GLU A 76 2.48 9.80 9.81
CA GLU A 76 3.72 10.59 9.67
C GLU A 76 4.83 10.18 10.64
N GLU A 77 4.47 9.58 11.79
CA GLU A 77 5.46 9.09 12.75
C GLU A 77 6.36 8.02 12.16
N MET A 78 5.88 7.27 11.16
CA MET A 78 6.69 6.27 10.46
C MET A 78 7.88 6.91 9.72
N LEU A 79 7.69 8.05 9.06
CA LEU A 79 8.76 8.78 8.37
C LEU A 79 9.78 9.35 9.37
N LYS A 80 9.30 9.90 10.50
CA LYS A 80 10.18 10.42 11.57
C LYS A 80 11.03 9.32 12.19
N ARG A 81 10.41 8.14 12.44
CA ARG A 81 11.09 6.99 13.03
C ARG A 81 12.09 6.35 12.08
N GLU A 82 11.78 6.31 10.79
CA GLU A 82 12.57 5.63 9.78
C GLU A 82 12.71 6.45 8.49
N PRO A 83 13.70 7.37 8.44
CA PRO A 83 13.93 8.25 7.28
C PRO A 83 14.32 7.54 5.98
N TYR A 84 14.50 6.23 6.00
CA TYR A 84 14.72 5.44 4.79
C TYR A 84 13.44 5.23 3.99
N ILE A 85 12.29 5.41 4.61
CA ILE A 85 10.99 5.35 3.95
C ILE A 85 10.73 6.68 3.25
N ASP A 86 10.34 6.64 1.99
CA ASP A 86 10.11 7.85 1.17
C ASP A 86 8.63 8.21 1.09
N ILE A 87 7.74 7.20 1.04
CA ILE A 87 6.30 7.40 0.87
C ILE A 87 5.54 6.47 1.82
N VAL A 88 4.57 7.03 2.54
CA VAL A 88 3.64 6.28 3.39
C VAL A 88 2.22 6.51 2.90
N ILE A 89 1.48 5.44 2.60
CA ILE A 89 0.15 5.50 2.00
C ILE A 89 -0.83 4.66 2.80
N GLY A 90 -1.94 5.27 3.24
CA GLY A 90 -3.06 4.55 3.85
C GLY A 90 -3.79 3.62 2.86
N PRO A 91 -4.51 2.60 3.36
CA PRO A 91 -5.19 1.62 2.51
C PRO A 91 -6.31 2.22 1.66
N GLN A 92 -6.82 3.39 2.03
CA GLN A 92 -7.87 4.08 1.28
C GLN A 92 -7.32 4.97 0.14
N SER A 93 -6.00 5.22 0.12
CA SER A 93 -5.37 6.16 -0.81
C SER A 93 -4.55 5.50 -1.91
N TYR A 94 -4.68 4.18 -2.12
CA TYR A 94 -3.91 3.44 -3.15
C TYR A 94 -4.06 4.02 -4.56
N HIS A 95 -5.19 4.62 -4.87
CA HIS A 95 -5.45 5.25 -6.17
C HIS A 95 -4.51 6.42 -6.46
N LYS A 96 -3.94 7.05 -5.43
CA LYS A 96 -3.01 8.19 -5.55
C LYS A 96 -1.54 7.77 -5.69
N ILE A 97 -1.21 6.47 -5.64
CA ILE A 97 0.19 6.00 -5.62
C ILE A 97 1.02 6.52 -6.80
N ASN A 98 0.44 6.57 -8.01
CA ASN A 98 1.16 7.02 -9.19
C ASN A 98 1.50 8.51 -9.14
N SER A 99 0.58 9.35 -8.65
CA SER A 99 0.83 10.78 -8.45
C SER A 99 1.87 11.03 -7.36
N LEU A 100 1.82 10.27 -6.26
CA LEU A 100 2.80 10.37 -5.17
C LEU A 100 4.20 9.99 -5.65
N ILE A 101 4.35 8.90 -6.41
CA ILE A 101 5.64 8.50 -6.99
C ILE A 101 6.16 9.59 -7.94
N SER A 102 5.29 10.17 -8.75
CA SER A 102 5.67 11.24 -9.69
C SER A 102 6.11 12.52 -8.96
N ASN A 103 5.39 12.91 -7.91
CA ASN A 103 5.73 14.07 -7.08
C ASN A 103 7.06 13.85 -6.32
N TYR A 104 7.22 12.68 -5.71
CA TYR A 104 8.49 12.33 -5.05
C TYR A 104 9.69 12.38 -6.00
N ARG A 105 9.52 11.90 -7.24
CA ARG A 105 10.59 11.96 -8.25
C ARG A 105 10.99 13.38 -8.63
N LYS A 106 10.05 14.35 -8.58
CA LYS A 106 10.31 15.77 -8.85
C LYS A 106 10.99 16.46 -7.68
N ASP A 107 10.40 16.37 -6.50
CA ASP A 107 10.76 17.21 -5.35
C ASP A 107 11.64 16.50 -4.32
N ARG A 108 11.74 15.17 -4.38
CA ARG A 108 12.49 14.35 -3.41
C ARG A 108 12.08 14.58 -1.95
N LYS A 109 10.85 15.01 -1.72
CA LYS A 109 10.27 15.16 -0.38
C LYS A 109 9.49 13.92 0.01
N GLU A 110 9.59 13.55 1.27
CA GLU A 110 8.78 12.49 1.88
C GLU A 110 7.30 12.84 1.78
N LEU A 111 6.45 11.86 1.46
CA LEU A 111 5.04 12.08 1.21
C LEU A 111 4.20 11.12 2.03
N THR A 112 3.11 11.65 2.58
CA THR A 112 2.06 10.90 3.27
C THR A 112 0.71 11.13 2.61
N GLU A 113 -0.14 10.10 2.56
CA GLU A 113 -1.46 10.21 1.98
C GLU A 113 -2.46 9.26 2.65
N PHE A 114 -3.54 9.81 3.20
CA PHE A 114 -4.51 9.09 4.04
C PHE A 114 -5.98 9.41 3.71
N GLU A 115 -6.26 10.11 2.63
CA GLU A 115 -7.65 10.44 2.24
C GLU A 115 -8.45 9.21 1.84
N THR A 116 -9.75 9.23 2.15
CA THR A 116 -10.66 8.08 2.07
C THR A 116 -11.62 8.10 0.88
N LYS A 117 -11.60 9.15 0.02
CA LYS A 117 -12.58 9.31 -1.06
C LYS A 117 -12.10 8.69 -2.37
N ASP A 118 -13.01 8.05 -3.09
CA ASP A 118 -12.90 7.62 -4.50
C ASP A 118 -12.01 6.40 -4.83
N LYS A 119 -11.52 5.65 -3.84
CA LYS A 119 -10.69 4.46 -4.07
C LYS A 119 -11.37 3.43 -4.99
N PHE A 120 -12.61 3.09 -4.74
CA PHE A 120 -13.31 2.05 -5.49
C PHE A 120 -13.62 2.47 -6.92
N ASP A 121 -14.07 3.72 -7.14
CA ASP A 121 -14.33 4.24 -8.47
C ASP A 121 -13.07 4.32 -9.35
N TYR A 122 -11.90 4.52 -8.73
CA TYR A 122 -10.63 4.47 -9.45
C TYR A 122 -10.21 3.02 -9.74
N LEU A 123 -10.32 2.13 -8.76
CA LEU A 123 -9.88 0.74 -8.90
C LEU A 123 -10.75 -0.04 -9.88
N ASP A 124 -12.03 0.29 -10.01
CA ASP A 124 -12.94 -0.31 -11.01
C ASP A 124 -12.49 -0.02 -12.45
N LYS A 125 -11.80 1.11 -12.68
CA LYS A 125 -11.25 1.47 -14.00
C LYS A 125 -9.94 0.75 -14.34
N ILE A 126 -9.34 0.03 -13.39
CA ILE A 126 -8.09 -0.71 -13.61
C ILE A 126 -8.44 -2.15 -14.03
N LYS A 127 -8.13 -2.50 -15.27
CA LYS A 127 -8.27 -3.88 -15.75
C LYS A 127 -7.40 -4.81 -14.92
N ASN A 128 -7.99 -5.90 -14.46
CA ASN A 128 -7.24 -6.97 -13.78
C ASN A 128 -6.31 -7.65 -14.80
N THR A 129 -5.02 -7.57 -14.58
CA THR A 129 -4.00 -8.17 -15.49
C THR A 129 -3.59 -9.58 -15.06
N SER A 130 -4.20 -10.16 -14.02
CA SER A 130 -3.88 -11.51 -13.60
C SER A 130 -4.49 -12.53 -14.57
N SER A 131 -3.64 -13.39 -15.12
CA SER A 131 -4.05 -14.55 -15.95
C SER A 131 -4.46 -15.77 -15.10
N LYS A 132 -4.71 -15.59 -13.80
CA LYS A 132 -5.07 -16.69 -12.90
C LYS A 132 -6.53 -17.14 -13.13
N VAL A 133 -6.79 -18.43 -13.00
CA VAL A 133 -8.12 -19.04 -13.07
C VAL A 133 -9.06 -18.53 -11.96
N SER A 134 -8.49 -18.05 -10.84
CA SER A 134 -9.21 -17.48 -9.70
C SER A 134 -8.53 -16.20 -9.22
N SER A 135 -9.33 -15.26 -8.72
CA SER A 135 -8.81 -14.01 -8.14
C SER A 135 -9.64 -13.60 -6.92
N PHE A 136 -9.01 -12.85 -6.00
CA PHE A 136 -9.73 -12.22 -4.90
C PHE A 136 -10.47 -10.98 -5.40
N LEU A 137 -11.70 -10.83 -4.94
CA LEU A 137 -12.52 -9.65 -5.16
C LEU A 137 -12.91 -9.06 -3.81
N THR A 138 -12.58 -7.80 -3.57
CA THR A 138 -13.04 -7.09 -2.37
C THR A 138 -14.45 -6.56 -2.64
N ILE A 139 -15.42 -7.06 -1.88
CA ILE A 139 -16.84 -6.64 -1.96
C ILE A 139 -17.20 -5.66 -0.85
N GLN A 140 -16.45 -5.67 0.26
CA GLN A 140 -16.68 -4.84 1.43
C GLN A 140 -15.35 -4.45 2.08
N GLU A 141 -15.26 -3.21 2.58
CA GLU A 141 -14.14 -2.70 3.40
C GLU A 141 -14.65 -1.90 4.59
N GLY A 142 -13.77 -1.73 5.59
CA GLY A 142 -14.12 -1.04 6.82
C GLY A 142 -15.03 -1.86 7.72
N CYS A 143 -15.47 -1.26 8.84
CA CYS A 143 -16.40 -1.91 9.77
C CYS A 143 -16.92 -0.91 10.81
N ASP A 144 -18.22 -0.93 11.09
CA ASP A 144 -18.89 -0.05 12.06
C ASP A 144 -19.15 -0.72 13.42
N LYS A 145 -18.61 -1.94 13.65
CA LYS A 145 -18.87 -2.70 14.91
C LYS A 145 -18.07 -2.19 16.11
N PHE A 146 -16.92 -1.54 15.90
CA PHE A 146 -16.07 -0.98 16.97
C PHE A 146 -15.78 -1.96 18.12
N CYS A 147 -15.55 -3.25 17.83
CA CYS A 147 -15.19 -4.24 18.85
C CYS A 147 -13.89 -3.80 19.57
N SER A 148 -13.82 -4.02 20.90
CA SER A 148 -12.76 -3.51 21.77
C SER A 148 -11.33 -3.88 21.37
N PHE A 149 -11.15 -5.01 20.68
CA PHE A 149 -9.86 -5.52 20.21
C PHE A 149 -9.57 -5.23 18.72
N CYS A 150 -10.48 -4.56 18.02
CA CYS A 150 -10.42 -4.48 16.56
C CYS A 150 -9.93 -3.13 16.06
N VAL A 151 -8.87 -3.14 15.26
CA VAL A 151 -8.27 -1.94 14.67
C VAL A 151 -8.91 -1.53 13.33
N VAL A 152 -9.78 -2.37 12.75
CA VAL A 152 -10.32 -2.16 11.38
C VAL A 152 -11.06 -0.82 11.23
N PRO A 153 -11.95 -0.38 12.13
CA PRO A 153 -12.61 0.93 12.00
C PRO A 153 -11.62 2.09 11.92
N TYR A 154 -10.50 1.99 12.63
CA TYR A 154 -9.48 3.05 12.71
C TYR A 154 -8.52 3.05 11.52
N THR A 155 -8.28 1.89 10.90
CA THR A 155 -7.31 1.77 9.80
C THR A 155 -7.93 1.68 8.43
N ARG A 156 -9.17 1.20 8.33
CA ARG A 156 -9.92 1.08 7.06
C ARG A 156 -11.19 1.92 7.02
N GLY A 157 -11.52 2.60 8.13
CA GLY A 157 -12.66 3.48 8.23
C GLY A 157 -14.01 2.76 8.37
N PRO A 158 -15.12 3.49 8.16
CA PRO A 158 -16.46 2.97 8.24
C PRO A 158 -16.72 1.88 7.19
N GLU A 159 -17.76 1.10 7.40
CA GLU A 159 -18.18 0.07 6.47
C GLU A 159 -18.60 0.68 5.14
N TYR A 160 -17.99 0.17 4.06
CA TYR A 160 -18.38 0.44 2.69
C TYR A 160 -18.57 -0.87 1.95
N SER A 161 -19.81 -1.14 1.53
CA SER A 161 -20.17 -2.28 0.70
C SER A 161 -20.33 -1.83 -0.75
N ARG A 162 -19.70 -2.54 -1.69
CA ARG A 162 -19.82 -2.22 -3.11
C ARG A 162 -21.22 -2.54 -3.61
N PRO A 163 -21.82 -1.68 -4.47
CA PRO A 163 -23.08 -2.00 -5.15
C PRO A 163 -22.98 -3.31 -5.93
N PHE A 164 -24.02 -4.12 -5.86
CA PHE A 164 -24.06 -5.45 -6.49
C PHE A 164 -23.78 -5.39 -8.00
N GLU A 165 -24.31 -4.40 -8.69
CA GLU A 165 -24.12 -4.16 -10.11
C GLU A 165 -22.65 -3.94 -10.48
N LYS A 166 -21.88 -3.25 -9.60
CA LYS A 166 -20.43 -3.01 -9.77
C LYS A 166 -19.56 -4.23 -9.45
N ILE A 167 -20.14 -5.25 -8.83
CA ILE A 167 -19.44 -6.50 -8.50
C ILE A 167 -19.53 -7.49 -9.67
N ILE A 168 -20.64 -7.51 -10.40
CA ILE A 168 -20.93 -8.48 -11.47
C ILE A 168 -20.34 -8.04 -12.83
N LEU A 169 -20.16 -6.74 -13.06
CA LEU A 169 -19.58 -6.18 -14.29
C LEU A 169 -18.07 -6.35 -14.35
#